data_f916e5351baff2de81ba4946d3a00a10
#
_entry.id   f916e5351baff2de81ba4946d3a00a10
#
_cell.length_a   1.000
_cell.length_b   1.000
_cell.length_c   1.000
_cell.angle_alpha   90.00
_cell.angle_beta   90.00
_cell.angle_gamma   90.00
#
_symmetry.space_group_name_H-M   'P 1'
#
loop_
_entity.id
_entity.type
_entity.pdbx_description
1 polymer ?
#
loop_
_entity_poly.entity_id
_entity_poly.type
_entity_poly.pdbx_seq_one_letter_code
_entity_poly.pdbx_strand_id
1 'polypeptide(L)'
;MDIYYFFSVWTPPVVWKSFGEGEVASGGSGSFNSEHSQVYAEFLTGFAKALEDKFGINVYGISGWNEPDQAMGGWDGCMWGNQQMADFTMDYLRPELNKQGLQDTKIIYGELPWWANAVTWVETSLKNNPNLADANIVAAGHGYSTVDANILPMTAAQEKGIHVWQTETCDDKTRDETWNDAMKWAKNYHDYLTKAQTNAVVWWAGARQCTSTGENLLQTDAWDFSNSYYRIDRYYSIGQFSRYIPVSYTHLRA
;
A
#
# COMPACT_ATOMS: atom_id res chain seq x y z
N MET A 1 6.41 -21.98 -2.43
CA MET A 1 5.65 -20.77 -2.75
C MET A 1 6.34 -19.64 -2.02
N ASP A 2 6.93 -18.71 -2.75
CA ASP A 2 7.62 -17.59 -2.11
C ASP A 2 6.55 -16.60 -1.64
N ILE A 3 6.66 -16.15 -0.38
CA ILE A 3 5.78 -15.14 0.21
C ILE A 3 6.60 -13.86 0.32
N TYR A 4 6.08 -12.78 -0.25
CA TYR A 4 6.68 -11.47 -0.14
C TYR A 4 5.97 -10.70 0.97
N TYR A 5 6.75 -10.25 1.95
CA TYR A 5 6.26 -9.45 3.07
C TYR A 5 6.57 -7.98 2.82
N PHE A 6 5.57 -7.14 2.89
CA PHE A 6 5.76 -5.70 2.98
C PHE A 6 4.90 -5.15 4.11
N PHE A 7 5.25 -4.00 4.62
CA PHE A 7 4.43 -3.30 5.61
C PHE A 7 4.24 -1.84 5.23
N SER A 8 3.12 -1.28 5.68
CA SER A 8 2.75 0.11 5.54
C SER A 8 2.51 0.70 6.93
N VAL A 9 3.11 1.86 7.21
CA VAL A 9 2.95 2.56 8.48
C VAL A 9 1.89 3.63 8.33
N TRP A 10 0.77 3.48 9.03
CA TRP A 10 -0.36 4.39 8.89
C TRP A 10 -0.07 5.76 9.51
N THR A 11 0.64 5.78 10.64
CA THR A 11 1.08 7.02 11.28
C THR A 11 2.41 6.82 11.99
N PRO A 12 3.35 7.79 11.92
CA PRO A 12 4.49 7.81 12.82
C PRO A 12 4.03 8.11 14.25
N PRO A 13 4.88 7.92 15.27
CA PRO A 13 4.60 8.38 16.62
C PRO A 13 4.14 9.83 16.66
N VAL A 14 3.12 10.13 17.47
CA VAL A 14 2.48 11.45 17.57
C VAL A 14 3.51 12.57 17.82
N VAL A 15 4.56 12.28 18.58
CA VAL A 15 5.63 13.24 18.90
C VAL A 15 6.50 13.64 17.69
N TRP A 16 6.37 12.93 16.56
CA TRP A 16 7.07 13.26 15.31
C TRP A 16 6.16 13.95 14.28
N LYS A 17 4.98 14.36 14.72
CA LYS A 17 3.99 15.05 13.88
C LYS A 17 3.88 16.52 14.26
N SER A 18 3.46 17.33 13.30
CA SER A 18 3.05 18.74 13.48
C SER A 18 1.54 18.84 13.36
N PHE A 19 0.94 19.73 14.14
CA PHE A 19 -0.50 19.94 14.21
C PHE A 19 -0.82 21.40 13.94
N GLY A 20 -1.94 21.63 13.23
CA GLY A 20 -2.46 22.96 13.00
C GLY A 20 -3.02 23.61 14.28
N GLU A 21 -3.26 24.91 14.25
CA GLU A 21 -3.87 25.62 15.37
C GLU A 21 -5.27 25.06 15.66
N GLY A 22 -5.48 24.65 16.91
CA GLY A 22 -6.74 24.03 17.36
C GLY A 22 -6.89 22.54 17.01
N GLU A 23 -5.94 21.95 16.30
CA GLU A 23 -5.94 20.51 15.99
C GLU A 23 -5.54 19.70 17.22
N VAL A 24 -6.28 18.62 17.49
CA VAL A 24 -5.98 17.72 18.61
C VAL A 24 -4.91 16.74 18.17
N ALA A 25 -3.80 16.70 18.91
CA ALA A 25 -2.70 15.76 18.67
C ALA A 25 -3.17 14.30 18.86
N SER A 26 -3.17 13.53 17.78
CA SER A 26 -3.61 12.13 17.79
C SER A 26 -2.93 11.29 16.71
N GLY A 27 -3.13 9.98 16.74
CA GLY A 27 -2.69 9.07 15.67
C GLY A 27 -3.34 9.40 14.33
N GLY A 28 -4.60 9.84 14.32
CA GLY A 28 -5.40 10.09 13.12
C GLY A 28 -5.35 11.52 12.58
N SER A 29 -4.52 12.41 13.11
CA SER A 29 -4.43 13.81 12.69
C SER A 29 -2.99 14.26 12.48
N GLY A 30 -2.80 15.46 11.94
CA GLY A 30 -1.50 16.12 11.78
C GLY A 30 -0.68 15.65 10.59
N SER A 31 0.45 16.32 10.41
CA SER A 31 1.39 16.11 9.31
C SER A 31 2.74 15.63 9.83
N PHE A 32 3.48 14.88 9.02
CA PHE A 32 4.83 14.49 9.38
C PHE A 32 5.73 15.72 9.52
N ASN A 33 6.50 15.78 10.62
CA ASN A 33 7.51 16.82 10.81
C ASN A 33 8.87 16.33 10.32
N SER A 34 9.38 16.97 9.26
CA SER A 34 10.64 16.59 8.60
C SER A 34 11.88 16.67 9.49
N GLU A 35 11.83 17.38 10.63
CA GLU A 35 12.91 17.35 11.61
C GLU A 35 13.18 15.96 12.18
N HIS A 36 12.20 15.07 12.09
CA HIS A 36 12.29 13.69 12.55
C HIS A 36 12.61 12.68 11.44
N SER A 37 12.99 13.13 10.23
CA SER A 37 13.21 12.24 9.08
C SER A 37 14.26 11.17 9.35
N GLN A 38 15.40 11.52 9.95
CA GLN A 38 16.46 10.55 10.23
C GLN A 38 16.00 9.49 11.23
N VAL A 39 15.43 9.90 12.35
CA VAL A 39 14.98 8.94 13.39
C VAL A 39 13.82 8.08 12.89
N TYR A 40 12.98 8.61 12.00
CA TYR A 40 11.92 7.83 11.40
C TYR A 40 12.45 6.78 10.42
N ALA A 41 13.44 7.13 9.60
CA ALA A 41 14.12 6.16 8.73
C ALA A 41 14.78 5.04 9.55
N GLU A 42 15.46 5.38 10.66
CA GLU A 42 16.04 4.41 11.59
C GLU A 42 14.98 3.51 12.26
N PHE A 43 13.82 4.06 12.60
CA PHE A 43 12.71 3.29 13.16
C PHE A 43 12.17 2.26 12.16
N LEU A 44 11.91 2.68 10.91
CA LEU A 44 11.40 1.79 9.86
C LEU A 44 12.37 0.67 9.53
N THR A 45 13.64 1.01 9.35
CA THR A 45 14.70 0.04 9.04
C THR A 45 15.00 -0.89 10.20
N GLY A 46 15.00 -0.36 11.43
CA GLY A 46 15.14 -1.14 12.66
C GLY A 46 14.01 -2.16 12.84
N PHE A 47 12.78 -1.80 12.49
CA PHE A 47 11.66 -2.74 12.51
C PHE A 47 11.82 -3.86 11.49
N ALA A 48 12.18 -3.52 10.24
CA ALA A 48 12.46 -4.51 9.20
C ALA A 48 13.57 -5.48 9.63
N LYS A 49 14.67 -4.95 10.19
CA LYS A 49 15.79 -5.74 10.69
C LYS A 49 15.37 -6.64 11.85
N ALA A 50 14.53 -6.17 12.76
CA ALA A 50 14.02 -6.98 13.85
C ALA A 50 13.13 -8.14 13.38
N LEU A 51 12.36 -7.96 12.31
CA LEU A 51 11.58 -9.04 11.67
C LEU A 51 12.50 -10.11 11.07
N GLU A 52 13.57 -9.70 10.40
CA GLU A 52 14.56 -10.62 9.85
C GLU A 52 15.27 -11.39 10.96
N ASP A 53 15.85 -10.68 11.94
CA ASP A 53 16.71 -11.27 12.97
C ASP A 53 15.92 -12.18 13.95
N LYS A 54 14.68 -11.84 14.27
CA LYS A 54 13.86 -12.57 15.26
C LYS A 54 12.99 -13.66 14.66
N PHE A 55 12.54 -13.47 13.42
CA PHE A 55 11.51 -14.33 12.82
C PHE A 55 11.94 -14.92 11.48
N GLY A 56 13.11 -14.53 10.94
CA GLY A 56 13.57 -14.95 9.61
C GLY A 56 12.71 -14.40 8.47
N ILE A 57 12.01 -13.29 8.69
CA ILE A 57 11.13 -12.67 7.71
C ILE A 57 11.92 -11.62 6.94
N ASN A 58 12.24 -11.92 5.67
CA ASN A 58 12.80 -10.93 4.76
C ASN A 58 11.71 -9.95 4.33
N VAL A 59 11.87 -8.68 4.70
CA VAL A 59 10.93 -7.62 4.30
C VAL A 59 11.24 -7.20 2.87
N TYR A 60 10.31 -7.52 1.96
CA TYR A 60 10.43 -7.16 0.55
C TYR A 60 10.28 -5.66 0.31
N GLY A 61 9.37 -5.01 1.05
CA GLY A 61 9.09 -3.59 0.88
C GLY A 61 8.62 -2.88 2.15
N ILE A 62 8.88 -1.60 2.21
CA ILE A 62 8.49 -0.72 3.31
C ILE A 62 7.75 0.49 2.73
N SER A 63 6.55 0.78 3.24
CA SER A 63 5.89 2.07 3.09
C SER A 63 5.99 2.83 4.41
N GLY A 64 6.56 4.02 4.39
CA GLY A 64 6.64 4.92 5.55
C GLY A 64 5.36 5.76 5.75
N TRP A 65 4.32 5.49 5.00
CA TRP A 65 3.04 6.21 4.97
C TRP A 65 1.92 5.29 4.53
N ASN A 66 0.70 5.68 4.81
CA ASN A 66 -0.53 5.11 4.29
C ASN A 66 -1.51 6.26 4.06
N GLU A 67 -2.09 6.35 2.86
CA GLU A 67 -3.02 7.41 2.47
C GLU A 67 -2.53 8.81 2.86
N PRO A 68 -1.35 9.23 2.36
CA PRO A 68 -0.62 10.40 2.84
C PRO A 68 -1.30 11.74 2.59
N ASP A 69 -2.40 11.76 1.86
CA ASP A 69 -3.29 12.91 1.66
C ASP A 69 -4.54 12.88 2.58
N GLN A 70 -4.58 11.92 3.53
CA GLN A 70 -5.68 11.73 4.48
C GLN A 70 -5.17 11.76 5.93
N ALA A 71 -5.78 12.57 6.77
CA ALA A 71 -5.59 12.57 8.23
C ALA A 71 -6.89 13.06 8.88
N MET A 72 -7.95 12.29 8.76
CA MET A 72 -9.32 12.73 9.08
C MET A 72 -9.83 12.29 10.46
N GLY A 73 -8.97 11.68 11.29
CA GLY A 73 -9.32 11.29 12.66
C GLY A 73 -10.19 10.04 12.81
N GLY A 74 -10.60 9.40 11.70
CA GLY A 74 -11.39 8.16 11.73
C GLY A 74 -10.55 6.90 11.97
N TRP A 75 -9.30 6.95 11.57
CA TRP A 75 -8.27 5.93 11.77
C TRP A 75 -6.90 6.61 11.88
N ASP A 76 -5.86 5.85 12.17
CA ASP A 76 -4.49 6.36 12.20
C ASP A 76 -4.07 6.86 10.80
N GLY A 77 -3.52 8.06 10.73
CA GLY A 77 -3.12 8.71 9.48
C GLY A 77 -2.14 9.84 9.72
N CYS A 78 -1.44 10.24 8.69
CA CYS A 78 -0.47 11.34 8.75
C CYS A 78 -0.34 11.97 7.36
N MET A 79 -0.51 13.29 7.30
CA MET A 79 -0.34 14.03 6.06
C MET A 79 1.14 14.14 5.68
N TRP A 80 1.40 13.98 4.39
CA TRP A 80 2.70 14.21 3.77
C TRP A 80 2.57 15.12 2.56
N GLY A 81 3.57 15.96 2.32
CA GLY A 81 3.70 16.67 1.06
C GLY A 81 4.37 15.80 -0.01
N ASN A 82 4.03 16.01 -1.29
CA ASN A 82 4.61 15.25 -2.40
C ASN A 82 6.15 15.35 -2.43
N GLN A 83 6.70 16.57 -2.36
CA GLN A 83 8.15 16.79 -2.32
C GLN A 83 8.77 16.24 -1.04
N GLN A 84 8.12 16.43 0.11
CA GLN A 84 8.58 15.90 1.40
C GLN A 84 8.76 14.38 1.36
N MET A 85 7.83 13.67 0.74
CA MET A 85 7.90 12.22 0.57
C MET A 85 9.07 11.80 -0.32
N ALA A 86 9.33 12.56 -1.40
CA ALA A 86 10.47 12.31 -2.28
C ALA A 86 11.81 12.55 -1.55
N ASP A 87 11.92 13.68 -0.84
CA ASP A 87 13.12 14.01 -0.05
C ASP A 87 13.37 12.96 1.03
N PHE A 88 12.34 12.57 1.80
CA PHE A 88 12.46 11.51 2.80
C PHE A 88 12.94 10.18 2.19
N THR A 89 12.41 9.82 1.03
CA THR A 89 12.78 8.59 0.32
C THR A 89 14.25 8.59 -0.10
N MET A 90 14.71 9.69 -0.73
CA MET A 90 16.05 9.79 -1.31
C MET A 90 17.13 10.09 -0.28
N ASP A 91 16.85 10.99 0.66
CA ASP A 91 17.87 11.54 1.55
C ASP A 91 17.97 10.81 2.89
N TYR A 92 16.94 10.06 3.29
CA TYR A 92 16.89 9.40 4.61
C TYR A 92 16.62 7.89 4.51
N LEU A 93 15.48 7.47 3.95
CA LEU A 93 15.07 6.07 4.03
C LEU A 93 15.97 5.15 3.17
N ARG A 94 16.26 5.53 1.93
CA ARG A 94 17.13 4.72 1.06
C ARG A 94 18.57 4.65 1.60
N PRO A 95 19.21 5.74 2.03
CA PRO A 95 20.52 5.69 2.67
C PRO A 95 20.53 4.82 3.93
N GLU A 96 19.52 4.91 4.79
CA GLU A 96 19.47 4.11 6.01
C GLU A 96 19.27 2.62 5.72
N LEU A 97 18.41 2.25 4.74
CA LEU A 97 18.27 0.87 4.27
C LEU A 97 19.61 0.30 3.78
N ASN A 98 20.36 1.06 2.99
CA ASN A 98 21.69 0.66 2.50
C ASN A 98 22.67 0.45 3.64
N LYS A 99 22.69 1.35 4.61
CA LYS A 99 23.54 1.29 5.82
C LYS A 99 23.24 0.05 6.67
N GLN A 100 21.98 -0.37 6.75
CA GLN A 100 21.54 -1.53 7.53
C GLN A 100 21.67 -2.87 6.78
N GLY A 101 22.19 -2.87 5.55
CA GLY A 101 22.32 -4.08 4.74
C GLY A 101 21.01 -4.53 4.07
N LEU A 102 20.01 -3.63 4.00
CA LEU A 102 18.69 -3.85 3.40
C LEU A 102 18.57 -3.21 2.00
N GLN A 103 19.64 -3.20 1.22
CA GLN A 103 19.70 -2.55 -0.10
C GLN A 103 18.67 -3.10 -1.09
N ASP A 104 18.28 -4.37 -0.94
CA ASP A 104 17.30 -5.03 -1.84
C ASP A 104 15.84 -4.73 -1.44
N THR A 105 15.60 -4.27 -0.21
CA THR A 105 14.27 -3.88 0.27
C THR A 105 13.74 -2.70 -0.54
N LYS A 106 12.55 -2.86 -1.09
CA LYS A 106 11.85 -1.82 -1.87
C LYS A 106 11.27 -0.74 -0.97
N ILE A 107 11.13 0.47 -1.50
CA ILE A 107 10.31 1.51 -0.88
C ILE A 107 8.99 1.58 -1.65
N ILE A 108 7.88 1.30 -0.97
CA ILE A 108 6.55 1.39 -1.56
C ILE A 108 6.16 2.87 -1.57
N TYR A 109 6.09 3.47 -2.76
CA TYR A 109 5.99 4.92 -2.94
C TYR A 109 4.64 5.31 -3.53
N GLY A 110 3.90 6.17 -2.85
CA GLY A 110 2.57 6.65 -3.24
C GLY A 110 1.53 6.34 -2.17
N GLU A 111 0.83 5.21 -2.29
CA GLU A 111 -0.15 4.75 -1.27
C GLU A 111 -1.35 5.69 -1.06
N LEU A 112 -1.69 6.53 -2.05
CA LEU A 112 -2.88 7.38 -1.95
C LEU A 112 -4.16 6.52 -2.10
N PRO A 113 -5.27 6.89 -1.43
CA PRO A 113 -6.50 6.08 -1.40
C PRO A 113 -7.17 5.95 -2.77
N TRP A 114 -7.05 6.96 -3.61
CA TRP A 114 -7.66 6.98 -4.94
C TRP A 114 -6.61 6.81 -6.03
N TRP A 115 -6.78 5.79 -6.86
CA TRP A 115 -5.83 5.41 -7.89
C TRP A 115 -5.41 6.57 -8.81
N ALA A 116 -6.38 7.36 -9.30
CA ALA A 116 -6.07 8.50 -10.17
C ALA A 116 -5.20 9.56 -9.47
N ASN A 117 -5.40 9.77 -8.17
CA ASN A 117 -4.56 10.67 -7.39
C ASN A 117 -3.16 10.08 -7.19
N ALA A 118 -3.06 8.78 -6.93
CA ALA A 118 -1.78 8.08 -6.83
C ALA A 118 -0.98 8.18 -8.15
N VAL A 119 -1.63 7.99 -9.30
CA VAL A 119 -1.01 8.19 -10.61
C VAL A 119 -0.43 9.61 -10.72
N THR A 120 -1.25 10.64 -10.47
CA THR A 120 -0.82 12.04 -10.54
C THR A 120 0.32 12.35 -9.57
N TRP A 121 0.25 11.80 -8.36
CA TRP A 121 1.26 11.99 -7.33
C TRP A 121 2.62 11.41 -7.73
N VAL A 122 2.63 10.15 -8.14
CA VAL A 122 3.86 9.45 -8.56
C VAL A 122 4.47 10.09 -9.81
N GLU A 123 3.66 10.39 -10.83
CA GLU A 123 4.09 11.07 -12.05
C GLU A 123 4.75 12.42 -11.74
N THR A 124 4.14 13.21 -10.86
CA THR A 124 4.67 14.51 -10.42
C THR A 124 5.99 14.34 -9.67
N SER A 125 6.06 13.38 -8.75
CA SER A 125 7.28 13.10 -7.98
C SER A 125 8.44 12.70 -8.88
N LEU A 126 8.24 11.78 -9.81
CA LEU A 126 9.27 11.30 -10.73
C LEU A 126 9.70 12.37 -11.74
N LYS A 127 8.79 13.27 -12.13
CA LYS A 127 9.11 14.43 -12.99
C LYS A 127 9.98 15.44 -12.27
N ASN A 128 9.64 15.77 -11.03
CA ASN A 128 10.33 16.78 -10.24
C ASN A 128 11.66 16.27 -9.65
N ASN A 129 11.74 14.96 -9.41
CA ASN A 129 12.88 14.30 -8.78
C ASN A 129 13.32 13.08 -9.62
N PRO A 130 14.07 13.28 -10.73
CA PRO A 130 14.47 12.18 -11.62
C PRO A 130 15.24 11.05 -10.91
N ASN A 131 16.02 11.38 -9.88
CA ASN A 131 16.82 10.42 -9.10
C ASN A 131 15.97 9.56 -8.15
N LEU A 132 14.69 9.88 -7.95
CA LEU A 132 13.78 9.06 -7.17
C LEU A 132 13.66 7.64 -7.74
N ALA A 133 13.83 7.49 -9.06
CA ALA A 133 13.85 6.18 -9.72
C ALA A 133 15.00 5.28 -9.23
N ASP A 134 16.13 5.86 -8.80
CA ASP A 134 17.29 5.13 -8.31
C ASP A 134 17.15 4.67 -6.85
N ALA A 135 16.10 5.11 -6.18
CA ALA A 135 15.84 4.76 -4.77
C ALA A 135 15.21 3.37 -4.58
N ASN A 136 15.22 2.51 -5.60
CA ASN A 136 14.64 1.15 -5.55
C ASN A 136 13.18 1.15 -5.08
N ILE A 137 12.36 2.03 -5.68
CA ILE A 137 10.95 2.17 -5.35
C ILE A 137 10.05 1.17 -6.10
N VAL A 138 8.88 0.93 -5.55
CA VAL A 138 7.67 0.43 -6.22
C VAL A 138 6.65 1.54 -6.20
N ALA A 139 6.15 1.94 -7.36
CA ALA A 139 5.08 2.93 -7.46
C ALA A 139 3.75 2.30 -7.04
N ALA A 140 3.05 2.92 -6.11
CA ALA A 140 1.89 2.30 -5.47
C ALA A 140 0.70 3.25 -5.33
N GLY A 141 -0.48 2.67 -5.25
CA GLY A 141 -1.73 3.36 -4.93
C GLY A 141 -2.82 2.40 -4.51
N HIS A 142 -3.80 2.91 -3.78
CA HIS A 142 -4.99 2.17 -3.41
C HIS A 142 -6.07 2.25 -4.50
N GLY A 143 -7.05 1.37 -4.40
CA GLY A 143 -8.11 1.23 -5.39
C GLY A 143 -9.49 1.72 -4.95
N TYR A 144 -9.57 2.54 -3.91
CA TYR A 144 -10.85 3.02 -3.40
C TYR A 144 -11.54 3.97 -4.37
N SER A 145 -12.88 3.87 -4.43
CA SER A 145 -13.72 4.68 -5.33
C SER A 145 -13.29 4.66 -6.80
N THR A 146 -12.54 3.64 -7.21
CA THR A 146 -12.01 3.53 -8.57
C THR A 146 -13.08 2.94 -9.49
N VAL A 147 -13.43 3.70 -10.51
CA VAL A 147 -14.24 3.24 -11.64
C VAL A 147 -13.32 2.90 -12.82
N ASP A 148 -13.81 2.11 -13.77
CA ASP A 148 -13.03 1.60 -14.91
C ASP A 148 -12.24 2.68 -15.67
N ALA A 149 -12.80 3.88 -15.81
CA ALA A 149 -12.15 4.99 -16.51
C ALA A 149 -10.93 5.57 -15.75
N ASN A 150 -10.82 5.33 -14.45
CA ASN A 150 -9.77 5.88 -13.61
C ASN A 150 -8.65 4.85 -13.32
N ILE A 151 -8.74 3.65 -13.86
CA ILE A 151 -7.68 2.64 -13.79
C ILE A 151 -6.67 2.94 -14.90
N LEU A 152 -5.82 3.94 -14.67
CA LEU A 152 -4.83 4.44 -15.61
C LEU A 152 -3.44 3.88 -15.29
N PRO A 153 -2.54 3.73 -16.28
CA PRO A 153 -1.15 3.35 -16.05
C PRO A 153 -0.37 4.49 -15.35
N MET A 154 0.63 4.14 -14.57
CA MET A 154 1.67 5.04 -14.07
C MET A 154 2.83 5.07 -15.08
N THR A 155 2.65 5.78 -16.18
CA THR A 155 3.51 5.71 -17.37
C THR A 155 4.95 6.08 -17.06
N ALA A 156 5.19 7.17 -16.30
CA ALA A 156 6.55 7.59 -15.97
C ALA A 156 7.30 6.56 -15.11
N ALA A 157 6.59 5.82 -14.25
CA ALA A 157 7.18 4.73 -13.49
C ALA A 157 7.53 3.54 -14.40
N GLN A 158 6.60 3.15 -15.26
CA GLN A 158 6.77 2.02 -16.19
C GLN A 158 7.90 2.25 -17.20
N GLU A 159 8.03 3.45 -17.76
CA GLU A 159 9.11 3.83 -18.66
C GLU A 159 10.49 3.74 -18.01
N LYS A 160 10.55 3.88 -16.70
CA LYS A 160 11.78 3.72 -15.89
C LYS A 160 12.00 2.29 -15.39
N GLY A 161 11.13 1.33 -15.75
CA GLY A 161 11.19 -0.05 -15.29
C GLY A 161 10.80 -0.22 -13.82
N ILE A 162 10.16 0.77 -13.23
CA ILE A 162 9.65 0.70 -11.86
C ILE A 162 8.36 -0.13 -11.85
N HIS A 163 8.28 -1.11 -10.94
CA HIS A 163 7.06 -1.88 -10.74
C HIS A 163 5.93 -1.00 -10.21
N VAL A 164 4.71 -1.30 -10.64
CA VAL A 164 3.50 -0.59 -10.23
C VAL A 164 2.59 -1.56 -9.49
N TRP A 165 2.19 -1.23 -8.27
CA TRP A 165 1.33 -2.05 -7.42
C TRP A 165 0.05 -1.32 -7.05
N GLN A 166 -1.05 -2.03 -7.11
CA GLN A 166 -2.25 -1.67 -6.38
C GLN A 166 -2.16 -2.35 -5.00
N THR A 167 -1.93 -1.56 -3.96
CA THR A 167 -1.49 -2.05 -2.64
C THR A 167 -2.61 -2.21 -1.64
N GLU A 168 -3.79 -1.63 -1.90
CA GLU A 168 -4.95 -1.80 -1.05
C GLU A 168 -6.25 -1.51 -1.82
N THR A 169 -7.22 -2.38 -1.67
CA THR A 169 -8.62 -2.14 -2.06
C THR A 169 -9.55 -3.09 -1.33
N CYS A 170 -10.76 -2.65 -1.07
CA CYS A 170 -11.84 -3.50 -0.59
C CYS A 170 -13.20 -2.98 -1.05
N ASP A 171 -14.25 -3.73 -0.73
CA ASP A 171 -15.62 -3.24 -0.81
C ASP A 171 -16.00 -2.57 0.51
N ASP A 172 -15.78 -1.27 0.60
CA ASP A 172 -16.15 -0.42 1.72
C ASP A 172 -17.64 -0.06 1.78
N LYS A 173 -18.43 -0.61 0.84
CA LYS A 173 -19.87 -0.42 0.74
C LYS A 173 -20.65 -1.45 1.55
N THR A 174 -21.94 -1.44 1.40
CA THR A 174 -22.83 -2.46 1.98
C THR A 174 -22.39 -3.86 1.58
N ARG A 175 -22.30 -4.73 2.55
CA ARG A 175 -21.87 -6.12 2.39
C ARG A 175 -22.71 -6.83 1.31
N ASP A 176 -22.03 -7.33 0.30
CA ASP A 176 -22.57 -8.18 -0.77
C ASP A 176 -21.66 -9.40 -0.93
N GLU A 177 -22.21 -10.59 -0.76
CA GLU A 177 -21.49 -11.85 -0.84
C GLU A 177 -21.84 -12.67 -2.09
N THR A 178 -22.57 -12.07 -3.02
CA THR A 178 -23.07 -12.74 -4.21
C THR A 178 -21.99 -12.88 -5.31
N TRP A 179 -22.23 -13.82 -6.23
CA TRP A 179 -21.41 -13.95 -7.43
C TRP A 179 -21.41 -12.70 -8.33
N ASN A 180 -22.44 -11.89 -8.30
CA ASN A 180 -22.45 -10.63 -9.06
C ASN A 180 -21.38 -9.68 -8.52
N ASP A 181 -21.29 -9.55 -7.21
CA ASP A 181 -20.21 -8.79 -6.58
C ASP A 181 -18.83 -9.43 -6.80
N ALA A 182 -18.73 -10.74 -6.65
CA ALA A 182 -17.48 -11.47 -6.91
C ALA A 182 -16.95 -11.24 -8.33
N MET A 183 -17.83 -11.20 -9.35
CA MET A 183 -17.46 -10.93 -10.73
C MET A 183 -17.11 -9.47 -10.99
N LYS A 184 -17.75 -8.52 -10.29
CA LYS A 184 -17.37 -7.10 -10.31
C LYS A 184 -15.92 -6.93 -9.88
N TRP A 185 -15.54 -7.57 -8.78
CA TRP A 185 -14.17 -7.50 -8.26
C TRP A 185 -13.16 -8.29 -9.08
N ALA A 186 -13.54 -9.43 -9.66
CA ALA A 186 -12.72 -10.13 -10.64
C ALA A 186 -12.39 -9.23 -11.84
N LYS A 187 -13.40 -8.50 -12.36
CA LYS A 187 -13.18 -7.52 -13.43
C LYS A 187 -12.25 -6.39 -12.97
N ASN A 188 -12.40 -5.89 -11.75
CA ASN A 188 -11.52 -4.86 -11.19
C ASN A 188 -10.06 -5.32 -11.15
N TYR A 189 -9.78 -6.53 -10.66
CA TYR A 189 -8.45 -7.14 -10.69
C TYR A 189 -7.90 -7.26 -12.11
N HIS A 190 -8.71 -7.77 -13.04
CA HIS A 190 -8.32 -7.84 -14.44
C HIS A 190 -7.96 -6.47 -15.00
N ASP A 191 -8.71 -5.44 -14.68
CA ASP A 191 -8.49 -4.08 -15.18
C ASP A 191 -7.19 -3.47 -14.61
N TYR A 192 -6.86 -3.70 -13.33
CA TYR A 192 -5.56 -3.32 -12.79
C TYR A 192 -4.40 -4.00 -13.51
N LEU A 193 -4.51 -5.31 -13.74
CA LEU A 193 -3.47 -6.07 -14.43
C LEU A 193 -3.30 -5.68 -15.90
N THR A 194 -4.39 -5.34 -16.61
CA THR A 194 -4.37 -5.13 -18.05
C THR A 194 -4.34 -3.65 -18.47
N LYS A 195 -5.08 -2.77 -17.78
CA LYS A 195 -5.14 -1.33 -18.10
C LYS A 195 -4.04 -0.55 -17.38
N ALA A 196 -3.94 -0.70 -16.05
CA ALA A 196 -2.88 -0.08 -15.28
C ALA A 196 -1.54 -0.82 -15.39
N GLN A 197 -1.56 -2.08 -15.87
CA GLN A 197 -0.39 -2.93 -16.00
C GLN A 197 0.36 -3.10 -14.66
N THR A 198 -0.40 -3.28 -13.59
CA THR A 198 0.17 -3.52 -12.26
C THR A 198 0.83 -4.88 -12.16
N ASN A 199 1.90 -4.96 -11.38
CA ASN A 199 2.63 -6.20 -11.08
C ASN A 199 2.05 -6.92 -9.86
N ALA A 200 1.25 -6.23 -9.04
CA ALA A 200 0.55 -6.80 -7.91
C ALA A 200 -0.78 -6.07 -7.66
N VAL A 201 -1.74 -6.81 -7.10
CA VAL A 201 -3.03 -6.30 -6.63
C VAL A 201 -3.32 -6.92 -5.27
N VAL A 202 -3.51 -6.08 -4.25
CA VAL A 202 -3.66 -6.49 -2.85
C VAL A 202 -5.04 -6.16 -2.35
N TRP A 203 -5.68 -7.14 -1.71
CA TRP A 203 -7.01 -7.00 -1.12
C TRP A 203 -6.92 -6.67 0.38
N TRP A 204 -7.71 -5.73 0.84
CA TRP A 204 -7.99 -5.41 2.25
C TRP A 204 -9.38 -5.90 2.66
N ALA A 205 -9.58 -6.78 3.66
CA ALA A 205 -8.61 -7.58 4.38
C ALA A 205 -8.84 -9.07 4.06
N GLY A 206 -7.81 -9.91 4.28
CA GLY A 206 -7.92 -11.34 3.99
C GLY A 206 -8.97 -12.04 4.86
N ALA A 207 -8.94 -11.85 6.17
CA ALA A 207 -9.85 -12.44 7.14
C ALA A 207 -10.16 -11.48 8.28
N ARG A 208 -11.42 -11.29 8.60
CA ARG A 208 -11.85 -10.36 9.63
C ARG A 208 -13.32 -10.60 10.01
N GLN A 209 -13.73 -10.23 11.22
CA GLN A 209 -15.14 -10.02 11.53
C GLN A 209 -15.58 -8.67 10.94
N CYS A 210 -16.53 -8.71 10.05
CA CYS A 210 -17.16 -7.52 9.50
C CYS A 210 -18.64 -7.77 9.29
N THR A 211 -19.47 -6.91 9.83
CA THR A 211 -20.92 -7.09 9.79
C THR A 211 -21.64 -6.13 8.84
N SER A 212 -21.01 -5.05 8.42
CA SER A 212 -21.66 -3.97 7.68
C SER A 212 -21.08 -3.72 6.29
N THR A 213 -19.81 -4.05 6.06
CA THR A 213 -19.13 -3.80 4.78
C THR A 213 -18.62 -5.09 4.14
N GLY A 214 -18.24 -5.01 2.88
CA GLY A 214 -17.74 -6.14 2.10
C GLY A 214 -16.22 -6.33 2.15
N GLU A 215 -15.54 -5.86 3.21
CA GLU A 215 -14.08 -5.80 3.24
C GLU A 215 -13.38 -7.16 3.17
N ASN A 216 -13.98 -8.24 3.66
CA ASN A 216 -13.29 -9.51 3.87
C ASN A 216 -13.37 -10.46 2.67
N LEU A 217 -12.37 -11.35 2.56
CA LEU A 217 -12.43 -12.57 1.75
C LEU A 217 -12.87 -13.78 2.58
N LEU A 218 -12.43 -13.82 3.84
CA LEU A 218 -12.86 -14.80 4.84
C LEU A 218 -13.62 -14.06 5.94
N GLN A 219 -14.87 -14.44 6.12
CA GLN A 219 -15.71 -13.91 7.19
C GLN A 219 -15.57 -14.77 8.43
N THR A 220 -15.36 -14.15 9.58
CA THR A 220 -15.36 -14.82 10.89
C THR A 220 -16.53 -14.35 11.74
N ASP A 221 -17.00 -15.20 12.66
CA ASP A 221 -18.10 -14.87 13.57
C ASP A 221 -17.65 -14.06 14.79
N ALA A 222 -16.36 -14.10 15.11
CA ALA A 222 -15.78 -13.39 16.24
C ALA A 222 -14.37 -12.87 15.95
N TRP A 223 -13.96 -11.84 16.67
CA TRP A 223 -12.63 -11.24 16.56
C TRP A 223 -11.49 -12.17 16.97
N ASP A 224 -11.76 -13.13 17.86
CA ASP A 224 -10.76 -14.07 18.36
C ASP A 224 -10.58 -15.31 17.48
N PHE A 225 -11.30 -15.38 16.36
CA PHE A 225 -11.29 -16.52 15.43
C PHE A 225 -11.59 -17.87 16.08
N SER A 226 -12.19 -17.87 17.27
CA SER A 226 -12.51 -19.09 18.04
C SER A 226 -13.65 -19.91 17.44
N ASN A 227 -14.46 -19.29 16.58
CA ASN A 227 -15.62 -19.87 15.95
C ASN A 227 -15.38 -20.20 14.47
N SER A 228 -16.44 -20.58 13.79
CA SER A 228 -16.41 -20.91 12.37
C SER A 228 -16.04 -19.70 11.52
N TYR A 229 -15.44 -19.98 10.39
CA TYR A 229 -15.24 -19.02 9.31
C TYR A 229 -15.82 -19.58 8.01
N TYR A 230 -16.19 -18.71 7.11
CA TYR A 230 -16.59 -19.10 5.77
C TYR A 230 -15.98 -18.17 4.70
N ARG A 231 -15.92 -18.71 3.48
CA ARG A 231 -15.44 -17.97 2.32
C ARG A 231 -16.62 -17.34 1.61
N ILE A 232 -16.52 -16.06 1.32
CA ILE A 232 -17.49 -15.40 0.44
C ILE A 232 -17.14 -15.67 -1.03
N ASP A 233 -18.06 -15.45 -1.95
CA ASP A 233 -17.88 -15.76 -3.37
C ASP A 233 -16.68 -15.03 -3.98
N ARG A 234 -16.39 -13.83 -3.54
CA ARG A 234 -15.21 -13.03 -3.92
C ARG A 234 -13.88 -13.72 -3.62
N TYR A 235 -13.79 -14.50 -2.53
CA TYR A 235 -12.62 -15.31 -2.22
C TYR A 235 -12.25 -16.25 -3.39
N TYR A 236 -13.26 -16.86 -4.01
CA TYR A 236 -13.04 -17.79 -5.12
C TYR A 236 -12.71 -17.07 -6.42
N SER A 237 -13.33 -15.95 -6.73
CA SER A 237 -13.05 -15.20 -7.94
C SER A 237 -11.63 -14.58 -7.92
N ILE A 238 -11.22 -13.96 -6.81
CA ILE A 238 -9.85 -13.45 -6.61
C ILE A 238 -8.85 -14.62 -6.57
N GLY A 239 -9.24 -15.74 -5.99
CA GLY A 239 -8.44 -16.96 -5.94
C GLY A 239 -8.03 -17.48 -7.33
N GLN A 240 -8.79 -17.21 -8.40
CA GLN A 240 -8.38 -17.56 -9.76
C GLN A 240 -7.14 -16.78 -10.18
N PHE A 241 -7.07 -15.49 -9.88
CA PHE A 241 -5.88 -14.68 -10.17
C PHE A 241 -4.68 -15.15 -9.35
N SER A 242 -4.80 -15.22 -8.04
CA SER A 242 -3.68 -15.55 -7.15
C SER A 242 -3.14 -16.98 -7.38
N ARG A 243 -3.96 -17.91 -7.83
CA ARG A 243 -3.55 -19.28 -8.09
C ARG A 243 -2.85 -19.45 -9.45
N TYR A 244 -3.31 -18.75 -10.48
CA TYR A 244 -2.90 -18.99 -11.87
C TYR A 244 -2.00 -17.88 -12.43
N ILE A 245 -1.82 -16.78 -11.70
CA ILE A 245 -0.86 -15.72 -12.02
C ILE A 245 0.16 -15.68 -10.87
N PRO A 246 1.17 -16.56 -10.87
CA PRO A 246 2.18 -16.58 -9.82
C PRO A 246 3.04 -15.31 -9.85
N VAL A 247 3.57 -14.93 -8.72
CA VAL A 247 4.39 -13.71 -8.51
C VAL A 247 5.58 -13.62 -9.47
N SER A 248 6.08 -14.77 -9.95
CA SER A 248 7.16 -14.83 -10.94
C SER A 248 6.74 -14.45 -12.38
N TYR A 249 5.46 -14.39 -12.69
CA TYR A 249 4.95 -13.91 -13.98
C TYR A 249 4.88 -12.37 -14.01
N THR A 250 6.01 -11.71 -13.84
CA THR A 250 6.10 -10.25 -13.86
C THR A 250 5.95 -9.66 -15.28
N HIS A 251 5.77 -10.48 -16.29
CA HIS A 251 5.62 -10.07 -17.68
C HIS A 251 4.41 -10.79 -18.31
N LEU A 252 3.20 -10.38 -17.93
CA LEU A 252 2.05 -10.61 -18.80
C LEU A 252 2.19 -9.67 -20.01
N ARG A 253 2.99 -10.10 -20.99
CA ARG A 253 2.93 -9.45 -22.31
C ARG A 253 1.60 -9.84 -22.93
N ALA A 254 0.75 -8.83 -23.11
CA ALA A 254 -0.41 -8.98 -23.97
C ALA A 254 0.02 -9.30 -25.40
#